data_546fc257245821f3c9ad57501ed7c991
#
_entry.id   546fc257245821f3c9ad57501ed7c991
#
_cell.length_a   1.000
_cell.length_b   1.000
_cell.length_c   1.000
_cell.angle_alpha   90.00
_cell.angle_beta   90.00
_cell.angle_gamma   90.00
#
_symmetry.space_group_name_H-M   'P 1'
#
loop_
_entity.id
_entity.type
_entity.pdbx_description
1 polymer ?
#
loop_
_entity_poly.entity_id
_entity_poly.type
_entity_poly.pdbx_seq_one_letter_code
_entity_poly.pdbx_strand_id
1 'polypeptide(L)'
;MPLDHPIDADLVGHLLAEQHPDLAGLPRHVVAEGWDNVLVRVGDDLCVRLPRRAQGVPLIEHEQRWLPALAPRLPVVVPVPVRVGAPSPRYPWPWTVTRWVSGARSADRPRRRASAWAVDLADALAALHTTAPPDAPHNPVRAVPLATRVAAVTARFDRARAGAGAVPLEDLDLAEARWRAGVAAPAWAHAPAWVHGDPHPANLVVTPGADDGARGDALAALLDFGDLSAGDPACDLATAWLAFDASGRAAFAAAYEARRPGGPGADRPDPGRWRRAGAWAVAMATGVLVDAPEDPTNGPWARAALDELLHASDAGDDPVEP
;
A
#
# COMPACT_ATOMS: atom_id res chain seq x y z
N MET A 1 -1.28 17.18 11.72
CA MET A 1 -2.72 17.41 12.05
C MET A 1 -2.99 16.96 13.48
N PRO A 2 -3.80 17.69 14.27
CA PRO A 2 -4.13 17.30 15.64
C PRO A 2 -4.85 15.94 15.66
N LEU A 3 -4.64 15.19 16.75
CA LEU A 3 -5.36 13.96 17.05
C LEU A 3 -6.74 14.30 17.60
N ASP A 4 -7.77 13.53 17.22
CA ASP A 4 -9.09 13.67 17.85
C ASP A 4 -9.03 13.15 19.31
N HIS A 5 -8.14 12.16 19.57
CA HIS A 5 -7.84 11.64 20.91
C HIS A 5 -6.31 11.45 21.08
N PRO A 6 -5.71 11.85 22.22
CA PRO A 6 -4.35 11.50 22.56
C PRO A 6 -4.20 10.00 22.70
N ILE A 7 -3.23 9.43 21.99
CA ILE A 7 -2.92 7.99 22.02
C ILE A 7 -1.50 7.81 22.51
N ASP A 8 -1.36 7.20 23.68
CA ASP A 8 -0.08 6.91 24.32
C ASP A 8 -0.04 5.46 24.85
N ALA A 9 1.07 5.06 25.41
CA ALA A 9 1.26 3.73 25.98
C ALA A 9 0.35 3.48 27.20
N ASP A 10 0.00 4.52 27.96
CA ASP A 10 -0.82 4.39 29.15
C ASP A 10 -2.28 4.14 28.78
N LEU A 11 -2.81 4.84 27.78
CA LEU A 11 -4.13 4.55 27.21
C LEU A 11 -4.22 3.08 26.77
N VAL A 12 -3.22 2.61 25.99
CA VAL A 12 -3.19 1.20 25.54
C VAL A 12 -3.14 0.25 26.73
N GLY A 13 -2.41 0.58 27.80
CA GLY A 13 -2.39 -0.20 29.03
C GLY A 13 -3.76 -0.33 29.67
N HIS A 14 -4.53 0.76 29.75
CA HIS A 14 -5.87 0.75 30.29
C HIS A 14 -6.83 -0.08 29.42
N LEU A 15 -6.76 0.08 28.08
CA LEU A 15 -7.59 -0.67 27.14
C LEU A 15 -7.31 -2.18 27.20
N LEU A 16 -6.02 -2.57 27.28
CA LEU A 16 -5.63 -3.96 27.45
C LEU A 16 -6.11 -4.52 28.79
N ALA A 17 -5.95 -3.78 29.89
CA ALA A 17 -6.43 -4.23 31.20
C ALA A 17 -7.95 -4.44 31.26
N GLU A 18 -8.70 -3.61 30.53
CA GLU A 18 -10.16 -3.68 30.47
C GLU A 18 -10.65 -4.83 29.58
N GLN A 19 -10.02 -5.06 28.42
CA GLN A 19 -10.56 -5.94 27.38
C GLN A 19 -9.72 -7.20 27.09
N HIS A 20 -8.42 -7.16 27.40
CA HIS A 20 -7.47 -8.25 27.16
C HIS A 20 -6.47 -8.35 28.32
N PRO A 21 -6.94 -8.70 29.55
CA PRO A 21 -6.14 -8.64 30.76
C PRO A 21 -4.89 -9.56 30.75
N ASP A 22 -4.90 -10.59 29.91
CA ASP A 22 -3.75 -11.45 29.66
C ASP A 22 -2.55 -10.71 29.03
N LEU A 23 -2.79 -9.58 28.37
CA LEU A 23 -1.78 -8.76 27.72
C LEU A 23 -1.40 -7.51 28.55
N ALA A 24 -2.14 -7.18 29.60
CA ALA A 24 -2.00 -5.93 30.33
C ALA A 24 -0.65 -5.74 31.03
N GLY A 25 0.00 -6.84 31.44
CA GLY A 25 1.30 -6.83 32.10
C GLY A 25 2.51 -6.68 31.16
N LEU A 26 2.32 -6.74 29.86
CA LEU A 26 3.40 -6.65 28.91
C LEU A 26 3.95 -5.20 28.79
N PRO A 27 5.28 -5.04 28.60
CA PRO A 27 5.87 -3.74 28.31
C PRO A 27 5.30 -3.17 27.00
N ARG A 28 5.16 -1.85 26.92
CA ARG A 28 4.58 -1.18 25.76
C ARG A 28 5.20 0.18 25.50
N HIS A 29 5.31 0.53 24.24
CA HIS A 29 5.80 1.84 23.80
C HIS A 29 5.27 2.18 22.41
N VAL A 30 5.05 3.46 22.14
CA VAL A 30 4.68 3.95 20.81
C VAL A 30 5.85 3.75 19.87
N VAL A 31 5.62 3.13 18.72
CA VAL A 31 6.66 2.86 17.71
C VAL A 31 6.48 3.68 16.44
N ALA A 32 5.25 4.08 16.12
CA ALA A 32 4.97 4.93 14.97
C ALA A 32 3.65 5.67 15.11
N GLU A 33 3.59 6.84 14.52
CA GLU A 33 2.38 7.62 14.32
C GLU A 33 2.19 7.81 12.80
N GLY A 34 1.33 6.99 12.21
CA GLY A 34 0.98 7.08 10.80
C GLY A 34 -0.11 8.11 10.52
N TRP A 35 -0.60 8.13 9.28
CA TRP A 35 -1.71 9.01 8.87
C TRP A 35 -3.02 8.67 9.58
N ASP A 36 -3.36 7.40 9.63
CA ASP A 36 -4.64 6.91 10.12
C ASP A 36 -4.55 6.24 11.49
N ASN A 37 -3.38 5.69 11.85
CA ASN A 37 -3.20 4.89 13.05
C ASN A 37 -1.97 5.31 13.87
N VAL A 38 -2.06 5.13 15.18
CA VAL A 38 -0.91 5.02 16.08
C VAL A 38 -0.61 3.54 16.31
N LEU A 39 0.67 3.19 16.26
CA LEU A 39 1.18 1.84 16.49
C LEU A 39 1.90 1.79 17.83
N VAL A 40 1.45 0.90 18.70
CA VAL A 40 2.04 0.67 20.02
C VAL A 40 2.51 -0.77 20.10
N ARG A 41 3.81 -0.96 20.26
CA ARG A 41 4.38 -2.29 20.50
C ARG A 41 4.02 -2.77 21.90
N VAL A 42 3.64 -4.06 22.01
CA VAL A 42 3.25 -4.70 23.26
C VAL A 42 4.01 -6.01 23.38
N GLY A 43 4.87 -6.12 24.39
CA GLY A 43 5.85 -7.20 24.47
C GLY A 43 6.76 -7.25 23.24
N ASP A 44 7.26 -8.45 22.94
CA ASP A 44 8.17 -8.65 21.79
C ASP A 44 7.44 -9.01 20.50
N ASP A 45 6.18 -9.48 20.58
CA ASP A 45 5.51 -10.16 19.49
C ASP A 45 4.20 -9.50 19.03
N LEU A 46 3.77 -8.43 19.69
CA LEU A 46 2.46 -7.83 19.42
C LEU A 46 2.56 -6.34 19.08
N CYS A 47 1.58 -5.88 18.32
CA CYS A 47 1.37 -4.48 17.98
C CYS A 47 -0.11 -4.13 18.14
N VAL A 48 -0.39 -3.06 18.87
CA VAL A 48 -1.73 -2.48 18.95
C VAL A 48 -1.81 -1.34 17.93
N ARG A 49 -2.86 -1.37 17.11
CA ARG A 49 -3.20 -0.34 16.12
C ARG A 49 -4.46 0.37 16.55
N LEU A 50 -4.37 1.70 16.69
CA LEU A 50 -5.49 2.54 17.10
C LEU A 50 -5.68 3.65 16.06
N PRO A 51 -6.90 3.82 15.50
CA PRO A 51 -7.23 4.97 14.67
C PRO A 51 -6.93 6.30 15.36
N ARG A 52 -6.40 7.25 14.62
CA ARG A 52 -6.10 8.61 15.14
C ARG A 52 -7.31 9.53 15.03
N ARG A 53 -8.25 9.21 14.14
CA ARG A 53 -9.40 10.01 13.74
C ARG A 53 -10.56 9.11 13.34
N ALA A 54 -11.75 9.68 13.34
CA ALA A 54 -12.97 8.98 12.94
C ALA A 54 -12.92 8.39 11.53
N GLN A 55 -12.17 9.05 10.60
CA GLN A 55 -12.01 8.55 9.23
C GLN A 55 -11.20 7.24 9.14
N GLY A 56 -10.35 6.95 10.11
CA GLY A 56 -9.61 5.68 10.20
C GLY A 56 -10.45 4.50 10.69
N VAL A 57 -11.63 4.75 11.25
CA VAL A 57 -12.47 3.69 11.82
C VAL A 57 -12.93 2.67 10.77
N PRO A 58 -13.49 3.04 9.62
CA PRO A 58 -13.88 2.07 8.61
C PRO A 58 -12.71 1.22 8.11
N LEU A 59 -11.50 1.80 8.05
CA LEU A 59 -10.31 1.11 7.56
C LEU A 59 -9.93 -0.06 8.48
N ILE A 60 -9.95 0.17 9.79
CA ILE A 60 -9.64 -0.90 10.76
C ILE A 60 -10.76 -1.95 10.83
N GLU A 61 -12.02 -1.55 10.66
CA GLU A 61 -13.15 -2.47 10.60
C GLU A 61 -13.09 -3.38 9.36
N HIS A 62 -12.64 -2.86 8.21
CA HIS A 62 -12.40 -3.65 7.00
C HIS A 62 -11.32 -4.71 7.24
N GLU A 63 -10.19 -4.35 7.85
CA GLU A 63 -9.15 -5.31 8.21
C GLU A 63 -9.66 -6.39 9.16
N GLN A 64 -10.37 -6.00 10.22
CA GLN A 64 -10.93 -6.94 11.19
C GLN A 64 -11.89 -7.94 10.55
N ARG A 65 -12.69 -7.49 9.59
CA ARG A 65 -13.68 -8.32 8.93
C ARG A 65 -13.07 -9.26 7.89
N TRP A 66 -12.15 -8.77 7.05
CA TRP A 66 -11.78 -9.44 5.82
C TRP A 66 -10.44 -10.14 5.86
N LEU A 67 -9.44 -9.61 6.58
CA LEU A 67 -8.12 -10.23 6.63
C LEU A 67 -8.09 -11.66 7.14
N PRO A 68 -8.89 -12.06 8.17
CA PRO A 68 -8.89 -13.45 8.60
C PRO A 68 -9.27 -14.46 7.52
N ALA A 69 -10.12 -14.06 6.56
CA ALA A 69 -10.54 -14.91 5.45
C ALA A 69 -9.57 -14.86 4.26
N LEU A 70 -8.87 -13.75 4.07
CA LEU A 70 -7.94 -13.55 2.95
C LEU A 70 -6.55 -14.13 3.26
N ALA A 71 -6.04 -13.92 4.46
CA ALA A 71 -4.69 -14.28 4.86
C ALA A 71 -4.27 -15.73 4.57
N PRO A 72 -5.11 -16.76 4.76
CA PRO A 72 -4.73 -18.15 4.46
C PRO A 72 -4.39 -18.42 2.99
N ARG A 73 -4.77 -17.53 2.08
CA ARG A 73 -4.51 -17.64 0.63
C ARG A 73 -3.27 -16.89 0.19
N LEU A 74 -2.72 -16.01 1.05
CA LEU A 74 -1.60 -15.15 0.70
C LEU A 74 -0.28 -15.82 1.06
N PRO A 75 0.69 -15.88 0.14
CA PRO A 75 2.02 -16.47 0.39
C PRO A 75 2.96 -15.52 1.16
N VAL A 76 2.43 -14.50 1.81
CA VAL A 76 3.16 -13.47 2.56
C VAL A 76 2.45 -13.22 3.90
N VAL A 77 3.21 -12.84 4.92
CA VAL A 77 2.63 -12.45 6.21
C VAL A 77 1.82 -11.15 6.04
N VAL A 78 0.61 -11.13 6.63
CA VAL A 78 -0.27 -9.96 6.68
C VAL A 78 -0.75 -9.73 8.11
N PRO A 79 -1.16 -8.50 8.50
CA PRO A 79 -1.44 -8.13 9.88
C PRO A 79 -2.83 -8.62 10.34
N VAL A 80 -3.05 -9.93 10.36
CA VAL A 80 -4.31 -10.51 10.82
C VAL A 80 -4.56 -10.14 12.28
N PRO A 81 -5.77 -9.68 12.64
CA PRO A 81 -6.14 -9.44 14.02
C PRO A 81 -6.01 -10.70 14.89
N VAL A 82 -5.20 -10.64 15.95
CA VAL A 82 -5.15 -11.69 16.99
C VAL A 82 -6.08 -11.40 18.14
N ARG A 83 -6.41 -10.11 18.36
CA ARG A 83 -7.46 -9.61 19.25
C ARG A 83 -8.10 -8.38 18.63
N VAL A 84 -9.36 -8.17 18.93
CA VAL A 84 -10.13 -6.99 18.54
C VAL A 84 -10.57 -6.27 19.80
N GLY A 85 -10.33 -4.98 19.87
CA GLY A 85 -10.80 -4.12 20.94
C GLY A 85 -12.04 -3.33 20.52
N ALA A 86 -12.97 -3.21 21.42
CA ALA A 86 -14.21 -2.46 21.25
C ALA A 86 -14.06 -1.01 21.73
N PRO A 87 -14.92 -0.07 21.27
CA PRO A 87 -15.04 1.26 21.83
C PRO A 87 -15.31 1.22 23.33
N SER A 88 -14.73 2.16 24.08
CA SER A 88 -14.95 2.34 25.51
C SER A 88 -15.02 3.84 25.86
N PRO A 89 -15.43 4.20 27.09
CA PRO A 89 -15.41 5.60 27.51
C PRO A 89 -14.03 6.28 27.45
N ARG A 90 -12.95 5.50 27.44
CA ARG A 90 -11.57 6.01 27.34
C ARG A 90 -11.12 6.23 25.90
N TYR A 91 -11.67 5.43 24.97
CA TYR A 91 -11.30 5.47 23.56
C TYR A 91 -12.50 5.06 22.70
N PRO A 92 -13.06 5.95 21.87
CA PRO A 92 -14.39 5.79 21.30
C PRO A 92 -14.44 4.92 20.03
N TRP A 93 -13.31 4.36 19.59
CA TRP A 93 -13.23 3.62 18.33
C TRP A 93 -12.77 2.17 18.53
N PRO A 94 -13.07 1.26 17.58
CA PRO A 94 -12.48 -0.07 17.56
C PRO A 94 -10.97 0.02 17.36
N TRP A 95 -10.26 -0.96 17.86
CA TRP A 95 -8.80 -1.08 17.76
C TRP A 95 -8.39 -2.53 17.60
N THR A 96 -7.16 -2.79 17.19
CA THR A 96 -6.73 -4.15 16.83
C THR A 96 -5.38 -4.46 17.44
N VAL A 97 -5.22 -5.69 17.95
CA VAL A 97 -3.91 -6.29 18.24
C VAL A 97 -3.55 -7.22 17.10
N THR A 98 -2.38 -7.04 16.54
CA THR A 98 -1.80 -7.90 15.50
C THR A 98 -0.48 -8.47 15.99
N ARG A 99 0.08 -9.45 15.27
CA ARG A 99 1.47 -9.84 15.50
C ARG A 99 2.41 -8.74 15.02
N TRP A 100 3.50 -8.56 15.76
CA TRP A 100 4.60 -7.72 15.31
C TRP A 100 5.37 -8.46 14.20
N VAL A 101 5.65 -7.77 13.12
CA VAL A 101 6.51 -8.29 12.05
C VAL A 101 7.89 -7.65 12.17
N SER A 102 8.90 -8.48 12.43
CA SER A 102 10.29 -8.01 12.48
C SER A 102 10.86 -7.87 11.07
N GLY A 103 11.66 -6.82 10.87
CA GLY A 103 12.27 -6.49 9.60
C GLY A 103 12.50 -4.99 9.43
N ALA A 104 12.89 -4.59 8.24
CA ALA A 104 13.01 -3.19 7.84
C ALA A 104 11.89 -2.84 6.85
N ARG A 105 11.43 -1.59 6.86
CA ARG A 105 10.56 -1.13 5.77
C ARG A 105 11.35 -1.12 4.46
N SER A 106 10.73 -1.55 3.38
CA SER A 106 11.37 -1.50 2.06
C SER A 106 11.76 -0.07 1.68
N ALA A 107 10.99 0.94 2.12
CA ALA A 107 11.29 2.35 1.94
C ALA A 107 12.64 2.79 2.53
N ASP A 108 13.12 2.11 3.56
CA ASP A 108 14.39 2.40 4.24
C ASP A 108 15.58 1.64 3.62
N ARG A 109 15.34 0.87 2.56
CA ARG A 109 16.36 0.03 1.89
C ARG A 109 16.69 0.56 0.50
N PRO A 110 17.93 0.38 0.04
CA PRO A 110 18.29 0.76 -1.32
C PRO A 110 17.41 0.04 -2.36
N ARG A 111 16.77 0.80 -3.25
CA ARG A 111 15.82 0.31 -4.25
C ARG A 111 16.35 -0.84 -5.11
N ARG A 112 17.65 -0.82 -5.47
CA ARG A 112 18.31 -1.91 -6.21
C ARG A 112 18.25 -3.28 -5.51
N ARG A 113 17.99 -3.32 -4.19
CA ARG A 113 17.82 -4.58 -3.43
C ARG A 113 16.41 -5.15 -3.54
N ALA A 114 15.46 -4.36 -4.00
CA ALA A 114 14.07 -4.76 -4.10
C ALA A 114 13.81 -5.83 -5.18
N SER A 115 14.64 -5.87 -6.23
CA SER A 115 14.55 -6.90 -7.28
C SER A 115 14.56 -8.33 -6.75
N ALA A 116 15.20 -8.56 -5.59
CA ALA A 116 15.32 -9.89 -4.98
C ALA A 116 13.98 -10.50 -4.53
N TRP A 117 12.98 -9.65 -4.22
CA TRP A 117 11.66 -10.09 -3.75
C TRP A 117 10.50 -9.63 -4.67
N ALA A 118 10.83 -9.18 -5.86
CA ALA A 118 9.83 -8.72 -6.83
C ALA A 118 8.83 -9.83 -7.20
N VAL A 119 9.33 -11.07 -7.34
CA VAL A 119 8.50 -12.25 -7.62
C VAL A 119 7.59 -12.56 -6.44
N ASP A 120 8.08 -12.48 -5.21
CA ASP A 120 7.30 -12.78 -4.00
C ASP A 120 6.12 -11.81 -3.85
N LEU A 121 6.32 -10.50 -4.14
CA LEU A 121 5.24 -9.53 -4.11
C LEU A 121 4.24 -9.76 -5.26
N ALA A 122 4.73 -10.10 -6.45
CA ALA A 122 3.86 -10.45 -7.57
C ALA A 122 2.95 -11.65 -7.23
N ASP A 123 3.50 -12.67 -6.58
CA ASP A 123 2.76 -13.84 -6.10
C ASP A 123 1.70 -13.47 -5.07
N ALA A 124 2.07 -12.61 -4.12
CA ALA A 124 1.16 -12.16 -3.08
C ALA A 124 -0.02 -11.37 -3.67
N LEU A 125 0.24 -10.44 -4.58
CA LEU A 125 -0.81 -9.65 -5.23
C LEU A 125 -1.64 -10.50 -6.18
N ALA A 126 -1.05 -11.41 -6.94
CA ALA A 126 -1.81 -12.33 -7.79
C ALA A 126 -2.74 -13.23 -6.97
N ALA A 127 -2.31 -13.69 -5.79
CA ALA A 127 -3.14 -14.46 -4.88
C ALA A 127 -4.27 -13.63 -4.23
N LEU A 128 -4.06 -12.34 -4.02
CA LEU A 128 -5.07 -11.40 -3.52
C LEU A 128 -6.10 -11.06 -4.58
N HIS A 129 -5.70 -10.80 -5.82
CA HIS A 129 -6.54 -10.28 -6.91
C HIS A 129 -7.58 -11.27 -7.43
N THR A 130 -8.26 -11.96 -6.52
CA THR A 130 -9.41 -12.82 -6.82
C THR A 130 -10.70 -12.01 -6.83
N THR A 131 -11.75 -12.52 -7.49
CA THR A 131 -13.05 -11.86 -7.50
C THR A 131 -13.54 -11.57 -6.08
N ALA A 132 -13.83 -10.31 -5.80
CA ALA A 132 -14.37 -9.87 -4.54
C ALA A 132 -15.87 -10.14 -4.45
N PRO A 133 -16.43 -10.46 -3.27
CA PRO A 133 -17.86 -10.65 -3.09
C PRO A 133 -18.61 -9.31 -3.19
N PRO A 134 -19.94 -9.32 -3.42
CA PRO A 134 -20.72 -8.08 -3.59
C PRO A 134 -20.74 -7.15 -2.39
N ASP A 135 -20.48 -7.68 -1.19
CA ASP A 135 -20.40 -6.91 0.07
C ASP A 135 -18.98 -6.50 0.46
N ALA A 136 -18.00 -6.69 -0.44
CA ALA A 136 -16.65 -6.18 -0.26
C ALA A 136 -16.65 -4.65 -0.15
N PRO A 137 -15.74 -4.06 0.63
CA PRO A 137 -15.68 -2.63 0.81
C PRO A 137 -15.40 -1.91 -0.52
N HIS A 138 -15.97 -0.73 -0.64
CA HIS A 138 -15.69 0.21 -1.73
C HIS A 138 -14.81 1.35 -1.20
N ASN A 139 -13.71 1.62 -1.91
CA ASN A 139 -12.86 2.77 -1.62
C ASN A 139 -13.11 3.85 -2.68
N PRO A 140 -13.47 5.10 -2.29
CA PRO A 140 -13.80 6.14 -3.27
C PRO A 140 -12.58 6.72 -4.00
N VAL A 141 -11.37 6.36 -3.56
CA VAL A 141 -10.12 6.94 -4.07
C VAL A 141 -9.11 5.92 -4.58
N ARG A 142 -9.30 4.61 -4.28
CA ARG A 142 -8.44 3.50 -4.69
C ARG A 142 -9.20 2.50 -5.55
N ALA A 143 -8.53 1.86 -6.49
CA ALA A 143 -9.08 0.81 -7.36
C ALA A 143 -10.37 1.17 -8.14
N VAL A 144 -10.71 2.45 -8.18
CA VAL A 144 -11.84 3.00 -8.98
C VAL A 144 -11.38 3.27 -10.41
N PRO A 145 -12.31 3.40 -11.37
CA PRO A 145 -11.96 3.83 -12.72
C PRO A 145 -11.18 5.16 -12.70
N LEU A 146 -10.02 5.23 -13.35
CA LEU A 146 -9.16 6.43 -13.35
C LEU A 146 -9.89 7.71 -13.80
N ALA A 147 -10.89 7.57 -14.65
CA ALA A 147 -11.74 8.71 -15.08
C ALA A 147 -12.39 9.44 -13.89
N THR A 148 -12.71 8.74 -12.80
CA THR A 148 -13.28 9.35 -11.59
C THR A 148 -12.28 10.18 -10.80
N ARG A 149 -10.97 9.99 -11.05
CA ARG A 149 -9.86 10.66 -10.36
C ARG A 149 -9.33 11.88 -11.11
N VAL A 150 -9.78 12.10 -12.37
CA VAL A 150 -9.24 13.14 -13.25
C VAL A 150 -9.27 14.52 -12.60
N ALA A 151 -10.41 14.94 -12.06
CA ALA A 151 -10.54 16.26 -11.46
C ALA A 151 -9.54 16.47 -10.28
N ALA A 152 -9.41 15.48 -9.41
CA ALA A 152 -8.53 15.57 -8.23
C ALA A 152 -7.04 15.57 -8.63
N VAL A 153 -6.65 14.75 -9.60
CA VAL A 153 -5.26 14.67 -10.06
C VAL A 153 -4.88 15.91 -10.88
N THR A 154 -5.77 16.40 -11.76
CA THR A 154 -5.54 17.66 -12.48
C THR A 154 -5.36 18.84 -11.52
N ALA A 155 -6.25 18.99 -10.54
CA ALA A 155 -6.11 20.04 -9.54
C ALA A 155 -4.79 19.93 -8.73
N ARG A 156 -4.26 18.72 -8.55
CA ARG A 156 -2.94 18.52 -7.94
C ARG A 156 -1.81 19.00 -8.84
N PHE A 157 -1.83 18.69 -10.14
CA PHE A 157 -0.86 19.22 -11.10
C PHE A 157 -0.89 20.75 -11.16
N ASP A 158 -2.09 21.36 -11.14
CA ASP A 158 -2.23 22.81 -11.14
C ASP A 158 -1.59 23.44 -9.88
N ARG A 159 -1.81 22.84 -8.71
CA ARG A 159 -1.14 23.27 -7.46
C ARG A 159 0.38 23.12 -7.54
N ALA A 160 0.86 22.00 -8.09
CA ALA A 160 2.30 21.79 -8.27
C ALA A 160 2.92 22.84 -9.20
N ARG A 161 2.27 23.17 -10.31
CA ARG A 161 2.71 24.26 -11.21
C ARG A 161 2.68 25.63 -10.54
N ALA A 162 1.77 25.84 -9.59
CA ALA A 162 1.73 27.04 -8.76
C ALA A 162 2.76 27.06 -7.62
N GLY A 163 3.67 26.09 -7.56
CA GLY A 163 4.75 26.01 -6.58
C GLY A 163 4.42 25.25 -5.31
N ALA A 164 3.31 24.51 -5.27
CA ALA A 164 3.04 23.62 -4.14
C ALA A 164 3.80 22.30 -4.29
N GLY A 165 4.35 21.83 -3.17
CA GLY A 165 4.98 20.51 -3.12
C GLY A 165 6.42 20.49 -3.61
N ALA A 166 6.91 19.28 -3.91
CA ALA A 166 8.30 18.99 -4.19
C ALA A 166 8.50 18.27 -5.56
N VAL A 167 7.61 18.50 -6.54
CA VAL A 167 7.77 17.95 -7.91
C VAL A 167 8.46 19.00 -8.77
N PRO A 168 9.60 18.67 -9.46
CA PRO A 168 10.23 19.57 -10.41
C PRO A 168 9.29 19.94 -11.56
N LEU A 169 9.35 21.17 -12.03
CA LEU A 169 8.45 21.64 -13.08
C LEU A 169 8.65 20.91 -14.42
N GLU A 170 9.91 20.53 -14.73
CA GLU A 170 10.26 19.71 -15.90
C GLU A 170 9.60 18.34 -15.89
N ASP A 171 9.34 17.79 -14.71
CA ASP A 171 8.74 16.46 -14.53
C ASP A 171 7.23 16.48 -14.65
N LEU A 172 6.59 17.64 -14.42
CA LEU A 172 5.12 17.74 -14.37
C LEU A 172 4.45 17.40 -15.70
N ASP A 173 5.04 17.81 -16.82
CA ASP A 173 4.46 17.55 -18.14
C ASP A 173 4.57 16.08 -18.52
N LEU A 174 5.69 15.42 -18.17
CA LEU A 174 5.89 13.99 -18.36
C LEU A 174 4.94 13.17 -17.48
N ALA A 175 4.82 13.55 -16.19
CA ALA A 175 3.91 12.90 -15.26
C ALA A 175 2.45 13.03 -15.71
N GLU A 176 2.05 14.22 -16.16
CA GLU A 176 0.69 14.45 -16.67
C GLU A 176 0.44 13.69 -17.98
N ALA A 177 1.42 13.59 -18.88
CA ALA A 177 1.31 12.80 -20.11
C ALA A 177 1.08 11.32 -19.78
N ARG A 178 1.87 10.76 -18.85
CA ARG A 178 1.72 9.36 -18.40
C ARG A 178 0.38 9.13 -17.70
N TRP A 179 -0.06 10.06 -16.86
CA TRP A 179 -1.40 10.04 -16.26
C TRP A 179 -2.50 9.98 -17.33
N ARG A 180 -2.46 10.87 -18.31
CA ARG A 180 -3.45 10.92 -19.41
C ARG A 180 -3.47 9.65 -20.24
N ALA A 181 -2.28 9.06 -20.52
CA ALA A 181 -2.18 7.80 -21.24
C ALA A 181 -2.87 6.65 -20.49
N GLY A 182 -2.73 6.58 -19.17
CA GLY A 182 -3.43 5.60 -18.36
C GLY A 182 -4.94 5.84 -18.28
N VAL A 183 -5.39 7.10 -18.18
CA VAL A 183 -6.83 7.43 -18.22
C VAL A 183 -7.46 7.07 -19.57
N ALA A 184 -6.71 7.21 -20.66
CA ALA A 184 -7.17 6.86 -22.01
C ALA A 184 -7.08 5.35 -22.31
N ALA A 185 -6.37 4.58 -21.49
CA ALA A 185 -6.24 3.14 -21.67
C ALA A 185 -7.59 2.42 -21.47
N PRO A 186 -7.80 1.24 -22.08
CA PRO A 186 -8.97 0.43 -21.83
C PRO A 186 -9.23 0.25 -20.34
N ALA A 187 -10.47 0.53 -19.90
CA ALA A 187 -10.86 0.39 -18.51
C ALA A 187 -10.94 -1.11 -18.12
N TRP A 188 -10.82 -1.38 -16.80
CA TRP A 188 -11.08 -2.69 -16.25
C TRP A 188 -12.51 -3.13 -16.56
N ALA A 189 -12.68 -4.22 -17.31
CA ALA A 189 -13.97 -4.69 -17.82
C ALA A 189 -14.41 -6.02 -17.19
N HIS A 190 -13.75 -6.45 -16.11
CA HIS A 190 -14.04 -7.71 -15.41
C HIS A 190 -14.74 -7.45 -14.07
N ALA A 191 -15.16 -8.53 -13.41
CA ALA A 191 -15.68 -8.43 -12.05
C ALA A 191 -14.66 -7.77 -11.13
N PRO A 192 -15.11 -6.94 -10.14
CA PRO A 192 -14.20 -6.32 -9.18
C PRO A 192 -13.36 -7.38 -8.49
N ALA A 193 -12.05 -7.14 -8.42
CA ALA A 193 -11.12 -8.00 -7.69
C ALA A 193 -10.84 -7.40 -6.31
N TRP A 194 -10.43 -8.25 -5.36
CA TRP A 194 -9.81 -7.77 -4.15
C TRP A 194 -8.54 -7.02 -4.48
N VAL A 195 -8.33 -5.86 -3.88
CA VAL A 195 -7.11 -5.06 -3.98
C VAL A 195 -6.68 -4.60 -2.61
N HIS A 196 -5.38 -4.51 -2.39
CA HIS A 196 -4.80 -3.90 -1.18
C HIS A 196 -5.10 -2.40 -1.12
N GLY A 197 -4.98 -1.72 -2.26
CA GLY A 197 -5.25 -0.30 -2.45
C GLY A 197 -4.03 0.61 -2.28
N ASP A 198 -3.03 0.23 -1.47
CA ASP A 198 -1.86 1.08 -1.18
C ASP A 198 -0.55 0.31 -0.92
N PRO A 199 -0.10 -0.62 -1.80
CA PRO A 199 1.10 -1.43 -1.58
C PRO A 199 2.38 -0.66 -1.94
N HIS A 200 2.64 0.46 -1.24
CA HIS A 200 3.84 1.27 -1.43
C HIS A 200 4.99 0.82 -0.51
N PRO A 201 6.26 1.24 -0.75
CA PRO A 201 7.43 0.74 -0.04
C PRO A 201 7.40 0.84 1.48
N ALA A 202 6.68 1.81 2.06
CA ALA A 202 6.58 1.93 3.52
C ALA A 202 5.62 0.89 4.13
N ASN A 203 4.74 0.26 3.32
CA ASN A 203 3.84 -0.82 3.73
C ASN A 203 4.42 -2.23 3.45
N LEU A 204 5.64 -2.32 2.93
CA LEU A 204 6.35 -3.56 2.65
C LEU A 204 7.48 -3.75 3.67
N VAL A 205 7.42 -4.85 4.41
CA VAL A 205 8.50 -5.24 5.35
C VAL A 205 9.38 -6.27 4.68
N VAL A 206 10.68 -6.07 4.79
CA VAL A 206 11.69 -6.99 4.26
C VAL A 206 12.61 -7.47 5.38
N THR A 207 13.05 -8.73 5.27
CA THR A 207 14.19 -9.24 6.03
C THR A 207 15.45 -8.83 5.30
N PRO A 208 16.30 -7.98 5.88
CA PRO A 208 17.54 -7.57 5.23
C PRO A 208 18.45 -8.76 4.95
N GLY A 209 18.91 -8.89 3.71
CA GLY A 209 20.00 -9.78 3.36
C GLY A 209 21.35 -9.26 3.84
N ALA A 210 22.37 -10.09 3.80
CA ALA A 210 23.73 -9.70 4.16
C ALA A 210 24.24 -8.56 3.26
N ASP A 211 25.00 -7.64 3.85
CA ASP A 211 25.52 -6.46 3.11
C ASP A 211 26.66 -6.82 2.14
N ASP A 212 27.20 -8.03 2.22
CA ASP A 212 28.20 -8.58 1.30
C ASP A 212 27.66 -8.96 -0.09
N GLY A 213 26.35 -8.78 -0.32
CA GLY A 213 25.70 -9.08 -1.59
C GLY A 213 25.41 -10.57 -1.84
N ALA A 214 25.73 -11.47 -0.89
CA ALA A 214 25.55 -12.92 -1.05
C ALA A 214 24.06 -13.33 -1.05
N ARG A 215 23.21 -12.54 -0.38
CA ARG A 215 21.74 -12.71 -0.39
C ARG A 215 21.07 -11.35 -0.48
N GLY A 216 20.12 -11.21 -1.41
CA GLY A 216 19.22 -10.05 -1.46
C GLY A 216 18.32 -9.96 -0.23
N ASP A 217 17.61 -8.85 -0.10
CA ASP A 217 16.52 -8.73 0.87
C ASP A 217 15.39 -9.72 0.48
N ALA A 218 14.59 -10.16 1.44
CA ALA A 218 13.44 -11.05 1.21
C ALA A 218 12.15 -10.38 1.71
N LEU A 219 11.05 -10.50 0.98
CA LEU A 219 9.76 -9.98 1.43
C LEU A 219 9.29 -10.75 2.67
N ALA A 220 9.10 -10.03 3.78
CA ALA A 220 8.65 -10.60 5.05
C ALA A 220 7.14 -10.40 5.25
N ALA A 221 6.61 -9.21 4.91
CA ALA A 221 5.19 -8.93 5.08
C ALA A 221 4.69 -7.82 4.16
N LEU A 222 3.38 -7.87 3.89
CA LEU A 222 2.57 -6.80 3.34
C LEU A 222 1.64 -6.28 4.44
N LEU A 223 1.77 -5.00 4.78
CA LEU A 223 1.08 -4.36 5.90
C LEU A 223 0.06 -3.33 5.41
N ASP A 224 -0.78 -2.87 6.34
CA ASP A 224 -1.75 -1.78 6.15
C ASP A 224 -2.80 -2.04 5.06
N PHE A 225 -3.72 -2.94 5.36
CA PHE A 225 -4.88 -3.25 4.52
C PHE A 225 -6.07 -2.31 4.75
N GLY A 226 -5.84 -1.11 5.29
CA GLY A 226 -6.90 -0.13 5.51
C GLY A 226 -7.65 0.24 4.24
N ASP A 227 -6.95 0.34 3.12
CA ASP A 227 -7.53 0.63 1.80
C ASP A 227 -8.06 -0.61 1.06
N LEU A 228 -8.10 -1.80 1.73
CA LEU A 228 -8.63 -3.03 1.16
C LEU A 228 -10.03 -2.80 0.57
N SER A 229 -10.19 -3.10 -0.69
CA SER A 229 -11.44 -2.84 -1.40
C SER A 229 -11.62 -3.76 -2.62
N ALA A 230 -12.77 -3.61 -3.30
CA ALA A 230 -13.06 -4.28 -4.55
C ALA A 230 -12.94 -3.32 -5.73
N GLY A 231 -12.14 -3.68 -6.75
CA GLY A 231 -12.01 -2.82 -7.92
C GLY A 231 -11.01 -3.32 -8.98
N ASP A 232 -10.33 -2.36 -9.62
CA ASP A 232 -9.33 -2.60 -10.65
C ASP A 232 -7.96 -2.92 -10.02
N PRO A 233 -7.41 -4.14 -10.26
CA PRO A 233 -6.10 -4.54 -9.75
C PRO A 233 -4.93 -3.66 -10.21
N ALA A 234 -5.08 -2.90 -11.28
CA ALA A 234 -4.06 -1.96 -11.75
C ALA A 234 -3.65 -0.95 -10.67
N CYS A 235 -4.51 -0.67 -9.68
CA CYS A 235 -4.19 0.15 -8.53
C CYS A 235 -2.99 -0.42 -7.75
N ASP A 236 -3.02 -1.71 -7.44
CA ASP A 236 -1.93 -2.38 -6.71
C ASP A 236 -0.69 -2.59 -7.57
N LEU A 237 -0.86 -2.80 -8.86
CA LEU A 237 0.26 -2.98 -9.79
C LEU A 237 1.10 -1.70 -9.97
N ALA A 238 0.63 -0.55 -9.50
CA ALA A 238 1.42 0.66 -9.36
C ALA A 238 2.71 0.42 -8.58
N THR A 239 2.73 -0.54 -7.64
CA THR A 239 3.92 -0.92 -6.87
C THR A 239 5.12 -1.29 -7.75
N ALA A 240 4.90 -1.71 -8.99
CA ALA A 240 5.96 -1.98 -9.96
C ALA A 240 6.91 -0.78 -10.15
N TRP A 241 6.37 0.43 -10.13
CA TRP A 241 7.16 1.67 -10.21
C TRP A 241 7.43 2.27 -8.83
N LEU A 242 6.56 2.04 -7.84
CA LEU A 242 6.75 2.59 -6.51
C LEU A 242 7.92 1.91 -5.78
N ALA A 243 8.10 0.60 -5.94
CA ALA A 243 9.05 -0.19 -5.17
C ALA A 243 10.32 -0.61 -5.94
N PHE A 244 10.25 -0.79 -7.26
CA PHE A 244 11.30 -1.47 -8.04
C PHE A 244 12.01 -0.53 -9.01
N ASP A 245 13.29 -0.82 -9.26
CA ASP A 245 14.02 -0.37 -10.45
C ASP A 245 13.56 -1.14 -11.70
N ALA A 246 14.12 -0.82 -12.88
CA ALA A 246 13.73 -1.43 -14.15
C ALA A 246 13.82 -2.97 -14.12
N SER A 247 14.87 -3.54 -13.51
CA SER A 247 15.05 -4.99 -13.43
C SER A 247 14.03 -5.66 -12.53
N GLY A 248 13.76 -5.09 -11.35
CA GLY A 248 12.75 -5.58 -10.43
C GLY A 248 11.34 -5.43 -10.98
N ARG A 249 11.06 -4.32 -11.68
CA ARG A 249 9.78 -4.09 -12.36
C ARG A 249 9.52 -5.15 -13.44
N ALA A 250 10.51 -5.45 -14.26
CA ALA A 250 10.41 -6.50 -15.28
C ALA A 250 10.14 -7.88 -14.67
N ALA A 251 10.89 -8.24 -13.61
CA ALA A 251 10.68 -9.50 -12.88
C ALA A 251 9.29 -9.58 -12.24
N PHE A 252 8.85 -8.50 -11.58
CA PHE A 252 7.52 -8.39 -10.99
C PHE A 252 6.42 -8.57 -12.04
N ALA A 253 6.50 -7.83 -13.15
CA ALA A 253 5.50 -7.89 -14.22
C ALA A 253 5.41 -9.28 -14.84
N ALA A 254 6.55 -9.89 -15.19
CA ALA A 254 6.60 -11.24 -15.75
C ALA A 254 5.99 -12.28 -14.80
N ALA A 255 6.34 -12.20 -13.50
CA ALA A 255 5.81 -13.12 -12.50
C ALA A 255 4.31 -12.93 -12.31
N TYR A 256 3.82 -11.69 -12.22
CA TYR A 256 2.40 -11.41 -12.09
C TYR A 256 1.60 -11.92 -13.29
N GLU A 257 2.06 -11.65 -14.53
CA GLU A 257 1.39 -12.14 -15.75
C GLU A 257 1.34 -13.67 -15.83
N ALA A 258 2.39 -14.36 -15.38
CA ALA A 258 2.44 -15.82 -15.34
C ALA A 258 1.47 -16.44 -14.31
N ARG A 259 1.12 -15.69 -13.26
CA ARG A 259 0.32 -16.18 -12.12
C ARG A 259 -1.08 -15.60 -12.02
N ARG A 260 -1.49 -14.78 -12.96
CA ARG A 260 -2.84 -14.18 -12.98
C ARG A 260 -3.90 -15.23 -12.62
N PRO A 261 -4.83 -14.90 -11.69
CA PRO A 261 -5.82 -15.86 -11.25
C PRO A 261 -6.62 -16.43 -12.43
N GLY A 262 -6.63 -17.74 -12.57
CA GLY A 262 -7.49 -18.49 -13.51
C GLY A 262 -8.93 -18.53 -13.02
N GLY A 263 -9.59 -17.37 -12.87
CA GLY A 263 -11.03 -17.30 -12.62
C GLY A 263 -11.82 -17.17 -13.91
N PRO A 264 -13.17 -17.29 -13.87
CA PRO A 264 -14.02 -16.99 -15.02
C PRO A 264 -13.74 -15.57 -15.54
N GLY A 265 -13.08 -15.45 -16.68
CA GLY A 265 -12.62 -14.17 -17.26
C GLY A 265 -11.12 -13.90 -17.19
N ALA A 266 -10.32 -14.73 -16.51
CA ALA A 266 -8.85 -14.59 -16.46
C ALA A 266 -8.18 -14.79 -17.84
N ASP A 267 -8.80 -15.52 -18.73
CA ASP A 267 -8.34 -15.70 -20.11
C ASP A 267 -8.61 -14.47 -21.01
N ARG A 268 -9.25 -13.44 -20.47
CA ARG A 268 -9.50 -12.22 -21.25
C ARG A 268 -8.32 -11.28 -21.11
N PRO A 269 -7.72 -10.84 -22.23
CA PRO A 269 -6.63 -9.86 -22.18
C PRO A 269 -7.13 -8.56 -21.55
N ASP A 270 -6.29 -7.95 -20.73
CA ASP A 270 -6.47 -6.59 -20.21
C ASP A 270 -5.34 -5.71 -20.78
N PRO A 271 -5.47 -5.22 -22.00
CA PRO A 271 -4.41 -4.50 -22.71
C PRO A 271 -4.11 -3.13 -22.08
N GLY A 272 -4.98 -2.63 -21.21
CA GLY A 272 -4.78 -1.36 -20.51
C GLY A 272 -4.13 -1.47 -19.13
N ARG A 273 -3.87 -2.67 -18.62
CA ARG A 273 -3.46 -2.93 -17.24
C ARG A 273 -2.26 -2.12 -16.81
N TRP A 274 -1.14 -2.26 -17.51
CA TRP A 274 0.12 -1.63 -17.14
C TRP A 274 0.09 -0.11 -17.34
N ARG A 275 -0.63 0.39 -18.36
CA ARG A 275 -0.83 1.85 -18.54
C ARG A 275 -1.65 2.44 -17.39
N ARG A 276 -2.71 1.74 -16.96
CA ARG A 276 -3.49 2.16 -15.78
C ARG A 276 -2.65 2.07 -14.50
N ALA A 277 -1.82 1.03 -14.35
CA ALA A 277 -0.92 0.89 -13.21
C ALA A 277 0.12 2.02 -13.15
N GLY A 278 0.73 2.39 -14.28
CA GLY A 278 1.64 3.54 -14.37
C GLY A 278 0.95 4.86 -14.00
N ALA A 279 -0.31 5.07 -14.43
CA ALA A 279 -1.08 6.23 -14.01
C ALA A 279 -1.40 6.23 -12.51
N TRP A 280 -1.72 5.08 -11.93
CA TRP A 280 -1.88 4.95 -10.47
C TRP A 280 -0.58 5.29 -9.74
N ALA A 281 0.58 4.86 -10.26
CA ALA A 281 1.88 5.20 -9.66
C ALA A 281 2.14 6.71 -9.70
N VAL A 282 1.82 7.40 -10.84
CA VAL A 282 1.85 8.86 -10.91
C VAL A 282 0.94 9.50 -9.86
N ALA A 283 -0.30 9.03 -9.75
CA ALA A 283 -1.27 9.60 -8.81
C ALA A 283 -0.84 9.41 -7.34
N MET A 284 -0.25 8.27 -7.00
CA MET A 284 0.25 7.98 -5.64
C MET A 284 1.50 8.80 -5.33
N ALA A 285 2.52 8.79 -6.20
CA ALA A 285 3.76 9.52 -5.98
C ALA A 285 3.53 11.04 -5.90
N THR A 286 2.79 11.61 -6.85
CA THR A 286 2.45 13.05 -6.82
C THR A 286 1.55 13.40 -5.65
N GLY A 287 0.70 12.46 -5.18
CA GLY A 287 -0.09 12.61 -3.96
C GLY A 287 0.79 12.93 -2.76
N VAL A 288 1.81 12.12 -2.53
CA VAL A 288 2.77 12.35 -1.45
C VAL A 288 3.53 13.67 -1.66
N LEU A 289 4.12 13.85 -2.84
CA LEU A 289 5.03 14.98 -3.10
C LEU A 289 4.35 16.35 -3.11
N VAL A 290 3.05 16.42 -3.40
CA VAL A 290 2.31 17.68 -3.46
C VAL A 290 1.42 17.92 -2.24
N ASP A 291 0.79 16.85 -1.73
CA ASP A 291 -0.19 16.98 -0.63
C ASP A 291 0.49 16.86 0.76
N ALA A 292 1.70 16.25 0.82
CA ALA A 292 2.48 16.07 2.04
C ALA A 292 4.01 16.19 1.78
N PRO A 293 4.50 17.31 1.25
CA PRO A 293 5.88 17.47 0.79
C PRO A 293 6.94 17.28 1.88
N GLU A 294 6.57 17.52 3.13
CA GLU A 294 7.45 17.38 4.32
C GLU A 294 7.36 15.99 4.98
N ASP A 295 6.69 15.00 4.35
CA ASP A 295 6.58 13.65 4.91
C ASP A 295 7.94 12.92 4.82
N PRO A 296 8.66 12.73 5.95
CA PRO A 296 9.98 12.12 5.93
C PRO A 296 9.95 10.63 5.64
N THR A 297 8.80 9.98 5.80
CA THR A 297 8.61 8.55 5.56
C THR A 297 8.29 8.28 4.10
N ASN A 298 7.38 9.07 3.53
CA ASN A 298 6.85 8.80 2.20
C ASN A 298 7.52 9.64 1.10
N GLY A 299 8.03 10.81 1.40
CA GLY A 299 8.70 11.68 0.41
C GLY A 299 9.83 11.00 -0.36
N PRO A 300 10.77 10.31 0.31
CA PRO A 300 11.91 9.68 -0.38
C PRO A 300 11.52 8.62 -1.40
N TRP A 301 10.62 7.68 -1.05
CA TRP A 301 10.21 6.65 -2.01
C TRP A 301 9.34 7.24 -3.14
N ALA A 302 8.51 8.25 -2.83
CA ALA A 302 7.66 8.89 -3.83
C ALA A 302 8.49 9.64 -4.87
N ARG A 303 9.59 10.31 -4.44
CA ARG A 303 10.56 10.94 -5.33
C ARG A 303 11.21 9.90 -6.24
N ALA A 304 11.80 8.85 -5.65
CA ALA A 304 12.45 7.79 -6.40
C ALA A 304 11.49 7.07 -7.37
N ALA A 305 10.22 6.93 -7.00
CA ALA A 305 9.19 6.37 -7.86
C ALA A 305 8.89 7.27 -9.07
N LEU A 306 8.80 8.58 -8.84
CA LEU A 306 8.57 9.53 -9.92
C LEU A 306 9.78 9.57 -10.88
N ASP A 307 11.00 9.59 -10.36
CA ASP A 307 12.22 9.54 -11.17
C ASP A 307 12.26 8.26 -12.04
N GLU A 308 11.91 7.11 -11.46
CA GLU A 308 11.84 5.83 -12.18
C GLU A 308 10.76 5.83 -13.26
N LEU A 309 9.60 6.41 -12.97
CA LEU A 309 8.50 6.54 -13.92
C LEU A 309 8.85 7.38 -15.14
N LEU A 310 9.63 8.43 -14.95
CA LEU A 310 9.81 9.47 -15.95
C LEU A 310 11.15 9.37 -16.69
N HIS A 311 12.20 8.85 -16.05
CA HIS A 311 13.57 8.95 -16.53
C HIS A 311 14.32 7.61 -16.62
N ALA A 312 13.74 6.50 -16.15
CA ALA A 312 14.38 5.19 -16.35
C ALA A 312 14.45 4.90 -17.86
N SER A 313 15.68 4.79 -18.37
CA SER A 313 15.94 4.53 -19.78
C SER A 313 15.31 3.23 -20.26
N ASP A 314 14.45 3.35 -21.21
CA ASP A 314 13.97 2.41 -22.22
C ASP A 314 14.24 0.91 -22.05
N ALA A 315 13.39 0.26 -21.34
CA ALA A 315 12.82 -0.97 -21.86
C ALA A 315 11.33 -0.66 -22.06
N GLY A 316 10.87 -0.52 -23.29
CA GLY A 316 9.55 -0.15 -23.77
C GLY A 316 8.54 0.40 -22.75
N ASP A 317 7.77 1.42 -23.11
CA ASP A 317 6.81 2.15 -22.27
C ASP A 317 5.82 1.28 -21.50
N ASP A 318 5.79 -0.02 -21.73
CA ASP A 318 5.00 -1.05 -21.07
C ASP A 318 5.88 -2.27 -20.76
N PRO A 319 5.97 -2.78 -19.53
CA PRO A 319 6.80 -3.93 -19.20
C PRO A 319 6.40 -5.22 -19.92
N VAL A 320 5.31 -5.20 -20.70
CA VAL A 320 4.74 -6.35 -21.42
C VAL A 320 4.00 -5.90 -22.69
N GLU A 321 4.57 -5.08 -23.55
CA GLU A 321 4.13 -5.08 -24.96
C GLU A 321 5.05 -6.01 -25.76
N PRO A 322 4.49 -6.98 -26.55
CA PRO A 322 5.26 -7.91 -27.37
C PRO A 322 5.93 -7.22 -28.55
#